data_6d8a0eedf24d56ecee6068f41902c5a8
#
_entry.id   6d8a0eedf24d56ecee6068f41902c5a8
#
_cell.length_a   1.000
_cell.length_b   1.000
_cell.length_c   1.000
_cell.angle_alpha   90.00
_cell.angle_beta   90.00
_cell.angle_gamma   90.00
#
_symmetry.space_group_name_H-M   'P 1'
#
loop_
_entity.id
_entity.type
_entity.pdbx_description
1 polymer ?
#
loop_
_entity_poly.entity_id
_entity_poly.type
_entity_poly.pdbx_seq_one_letter_code
_entity_poly.pdbx_strand_id
1 'polypeptide(L)'
;MRYKKYDNHCIVEQYKGEDGVVSIPAVWEEYPVNGIEAKAFLSCKTIYELHIPDTIEEIGDWAFAHMKNLKILNVPAKKITLGKNVFMGCEQLEQVTVQGDASGNNGLPYLLASVLTILRNMTLFAPERAADGATSESWMAEYDEAVLHFLDSKNDIGFDPVFFGWFDVEDIDVQYEAFIKERQKEKLRIVFLRLMYAWKLEDGVKKHLQQYLSAYMPQEQNGRDASLLLGMLREQYNQDVRYVKILADSDCITRQNISIIMETLSDAAPEVIAYLIQFQQSVGNEQDYFAELTL
;
A
#
# COMPACT_ATOMS: atom_id res chain seq x y z
N MET A 1 21.19 13.81 15.45
CA MET A 1 21.63 13.80 14.04
C MET A 1 23.08 14.27 13.96
N ARG A 2 23.85 13.76 13.02
CA ARG A 2 25.17 14.27 12.67
C ARG A 2 25.07 14.93 11.31
N TYR A 3 25.73 16.09 11.15
CA TYR A 3 25.69 16.89 9.93
C TYR A 3 27.09 17.04 9.34
N LYS A 4 27.16 17.09 8.02
CA LYS A 4 28.35 17.45 7.28
C LYS A 4 28.16 18.84 6.70
N LYS A 5 29.07 19.75 7.02
CA LYS A 5 29.00 21.15 6.65
C LYS A 5 29.77 21.42 5.37
N TYR A 6 29.20 22.28 4.55
CA TYR A 6 29.78 22.87 3.34
C TYR A 6 29.77 24.42 3.48
N ASP A 7 30.27 25.13 2.49
CA ASP A 7 30.45 26.59 2.57
C ASP A 7 29.14 27.35 2.83
N ASN A 8 28.02 26.93 2.24
CA ASN A 8 26.73 27.63 2.32
C ASN A 8 25.54 26.74 2.71
N HIS A 9 25.74 25.47 3.02
CA HIS A 9 24.72 24.52 3.41
C HIS A 9 25.30 23.39 4.25
N CYS A 10 24.44 22.54 4.77
CA CYS A 10 24.82 21.27 5.37
C CYS A 10 23.88 20.15 4.94
N ILE A 11 24.33 18.92 5.11
CA ILE A 11 23.54 17.72 4.86
C ILE A 11 23.48 16.86 6.11
N VAL A 12 22.40 16.07 6.26
CA VAL A 12 22.33 15.03 7.30
C VAL A 12 23.26 13.90 6.93
N GLU A 13 24.32 13.70 7.69
CA GLU A 13 25.31 12.64 7.46
C GLU A 13 24.85 11.31 8.08
N GLN A 14 24.36 11.34 9.31
CA GLN A 14 23.92 10.14 10.02
C GLN A 14 22.96 10.46 11.17
N TYR A 15 21.94 9.63 11.33
CA TYR A 15 21.09 9.59 12.53
C TYR A 15 21.54 8.46 13.47
N LYS A 16 21.66 8.77 14.78
CA LYS A 16 22.02 7.81 15.85
C LYS A 16 21.11 7.94 17.07
N GLY A 17 19.96 8.63 16.93
CA GLY A 17 19.00 8.76 18.02
C GLY A 17 18.12 7.52 18.16
N GLU A 18 17.29 7.55 19.21
CA GLU A 18 16.31 6.51 19.52
C GLU A 18 14.87 7.06 19.51
N ASP A 19 14.68 8.28 18.97
CA ASP A 19 13.36 8.90 18.92
C ASP A 19 12.43 8.18 17.98
N GLY A 20 11.14 8.09 18.36
CA GLY A 20 10.10 7.49 17.53
C GLY A 20 9.55 8.44 16.47
N VAL A 21 9.51 9.74 16.77
CA VAL A 21 9.16 10.82 15.85
C VAL A 21 10.39 11.67 15.60
N VAL A 22 10.77 11.83 14.34
CA VAL A 22 11.96 12.60 13.97
C VAL A 22 11.59 13.68 12.97
N SER A 23 11.93 14.93 13.30
CA SER A 23 11.85 16.05 12.37
C SER A 23 13.26 16.48 11.98
N ILE A 24 13.57 16.42 10.70
CA ILE A 24 14.83 16.96 10.17
C ILE A 24 14.68 18.49 10.18
N PRO A 25 15.58 19.24 10.84
CA PRO A 25 15.48 20.69 10.88
C PRO A 25 15.80 21.30 9.51
N ALA A 26 15.11 22.37 9.14
CA ALA A 26 15.40 23.10 7.91
C ALA A 26 16.75 23.85 7.96
N VAL A 27 17.20 24.18 9.19
CA VAL A 27 18.45 24.92 9.42
C VAL A 27 19.21 24.28 10.57
N TRP A 28 20.54 24.14 10.44
CA TRP A 28 21.45 23.70 11.46
C TRP A 28 22.63 24.67 11.53
N GLU A 29 22.89 25.22 12.73
CA GLU A 29 23.98 26.23 12.96
C GLU A 29 24.00 27.35 11.89
N GLU A 30 22.90 27.97 11.56
CA GLU A 30 22.76 29.03 10.55
C GLU A 30 22.84 28.56 9.07
N TYR A 31 23.09 27.26 8.80
CA TYR A 31 23.18 26.71 7.46
C TYR A 31 21.91 25.96 7.11
N PRO A 32 21.35 26.16 5.89
CA PRO A 32 20.22 25.36 5.44
C PRO A 32 20.62 23.89 5.30
N VAL A 33 19.75 23.01 5.78
CA VAL A 33 19.89 21.56 5.59
C VAL A 33 19.22 21.19 4.27
N ASN A 34 20.01 20.99 3.21
CA ASN A 34 19.45 20.76 1.88
C ASN A 34 19.63 19.32 1.34
N GLY A 35 20.24 18.43 2.10
CA GLY A 35 20.45 17.06 1.66
C GLY A 35 20.51 16.03 2.78
N ILE A 36 20.31 14.79 2.39
CA ILE A 36 20.43 13.61 3.25
C ILE A 36 21.41 12.66 2.58
N GLU A 37 22.49 12.33 3.27
CA GLU A 37 23.55 11.47 2.71
C GLU A 37 23.09 10.02 2.56
N ALA A 38 23.77 9.29 1.70
CA ALA A 38 23.54 7.86 1.50
C ALA A 38 23.57 7.11 2.85
N LYS A 39 22.58 6.24 3.10
CA LYS A 39 22.48 5.42 4.31
C LYS A 39 22.33 6.20 5.63
N ALA A 40 21.97 7.49 5.60
CA ALA A 40 21.93 8.34 6.80
C ALA A 40 21.00 7.80 7.89
N PHE A 41 19.89 7.16 7.56
CA PHE A 41 18.92 6.55 8.47
C PHE A 41 18.80 5.03 8.26
N LEU A 42 19.77 4.40 7.60
CA LEU A 42 19.73 2.98 7.29
C LEU A 42 19.45 2.15 8.55
N SER A 43 18.41 1.32 8.50
CA SER A 43 17.99 0.40 9.56
C SER A 43 17.66 1.06 10.91
N CYS A 44 17.24 2.33 10.92
CA CYS A 44 16.71 3.01 12.10
C CYS A 44 15.36 2.41 12.47
N LYS A 45 15.33 1.49 13.45
CA LYS A 45 14.14 0.72 13.84
C LYS A 45 13.22 1.44 14.83
N THR A 46 13.66 2.51 15.47
CA THR A 46 12.88 3.24 16.47
C THR A 46 11.89 4.20 15.84
N ILE A 47 12.24 4.79 14.68
CA ILE A 47 11.46 5.82 14.01
C ILE A 47 10.19 5.21 13.38
N TYR A 48 9.03 5.71 13.79
CA TYR A 48 7.73 5.38 13.17
C TYR A 48 7.14 6.57 12.41
N GLU A 49 7.61 7.79 12.64
CA GLU A 49 7.21 9.00 11.93
C GLU A 49 8.42 9.87 11.60
N LEU A 50 8.53 10.29 10.33
CA LEU A 50 9.64 11.11 9.85
C LEU A 50 9.12 12.33 9.10
N HIS A 51 9.63 13.51 9.44
CA HIS A 51 9.33 14.79 8.79
C HIS A 51 10.54 15.30 8.02
N ILE A 52 10.36 15.50 6.72
CA ILE A 52 11.37 16.07 5.81
C ILE A 52 11.01 17.54 5.56
N PRO A 53 11.92 18.51 5.84
CA PRO A 53 11.66 19.92 5.63
C PRO A 53 11.69 20.28 4.13
N ASP A 54 11.14 21.44 3.82
CA ASP A 54 11.08 21.99 2.46
C ASP A 54 12.44 22.43 1.89
N THR A 55 13.47 22.49 2.72
CA THR A 55 14.85 22.81 2.30
C THR A 55 15.54 21.62 1.63
N ILE A 56 15.10 20.38 1.84
CA ILE A 56 15.73 19.19 1.26
C ILE A 56 15.53 19.14 -0.24
N GLU A 57 16.62 19.01 -1.00
CA GLU A 57 16.67 18.92 -2.46
C GLU A 57 17.09 17.52 -2.94
N GLU A 58 17.90 16.82 -2.12
CA GLU A 58 18.47 15.52 -2.48
C GLU A 58 18.44 14.54 -1.31
N ILE A 59 18.11 13.28 -1.60
CA ILE A 59 18.15 12.15 -0.66
C ILE A 59 19.01 11.06 -1.30
N GLY A 60 20.11 10.72 -0.64
CA GLY A 60 21.10 9.78 -1.15
C GLY A 60 20.63 8.31 -1.15
N ASP A 61 21.44 7.46 -1.77
CA ASP A 61 21.16 6.03 -1.91
C ASP A 61 20.93 5.35 -0.55
N TRP A 62 19.87 4.54 -0.41
CA TRP A 62 19.55 3.76 0.79
C TRP A 62 19.31 4.62 2.04
N ALA A 63 19.06 5.91 1.90
CA ALA A 63 19.01 6.85 3.03
C ALA A 63 18.05 6.40 4.13
N PHE A 64 16.89 5.88 3.78
CA PHE A 64 15.85 5.40 4.70
C PHE A 64 15.62 3.88 4.61
N ALA A 65 16.51 3.14 3.96
CA ALA A 65 16.27 1.72 3.74
C ALA A 65 16.21 0.94 5.07
N HIS A 66 15.37 -0.09 5.08
CA HIS A 66 15.15 -0.98 6.22
C HIS A 66 14.68 -0.28 7.52
N MET A 67 14.00 0.85 7.40
CA MET A 67 13.29 1.47 8.52
C MET A 67 11.97 0.70 8.75
N LYS A 68 12.07 -0.46 9.35
CA LYS A 68 10.96 -1.44 9.43
C LYS A 68 9.72 -0.95 10.19
N ASN A 69 9.87 0.03 11.09
CA ASN A 69 8.77 0.58 11.88
C ASN A 69 8.25 1.91 11.36
N LEU A 70 8.83 2.47 10.28
CA LEU A 70 8.37 3.71 9.68
C LEU A 70 6.95 3.53 9.12
N LYS A 71 5.98 4.26 9.66
CA LYS A 71 4.56 4.24 9.28
C LYS A 71 4.13 5.49 8.54
N ILE A 72 4.64 6.65 8.98
CA ILE A 72 4.23 7.96 8.48
C ILE A 72 5.47 8.71 7.99
N LEU A 73 5.40 9.18 6.75
CA LEU A 73 6.40 10.04 6.15
C LEU A 73 5.75 11.36 5.74
N ASN A 74 6.26 12.48 6.27
CA ASN A 74 5.81 13.81 5.90
C ASN A 74 6.85 14.44 4.97
N VAL A 75 6.45 14.79 3.75
CA VAL A 75 7.31 15.34 2.71
C VAL A 75 6.83 16.72 2.23
N PRO A 76 7.71 17.60 1.76
CA PRO A 76 7.30 18.85 1.15
C PRO A 76 6.65 18.64 -0.23
N ALA A 77 5.76 19.56 -0.64
CA ALA A 77 5.15 19.57 -1.98
C ALA A 77 6.11 20.16 -3.01
N LYS A 78 7.27 19.54 -3.16
CA LYS A 78 8.29 19.94 -4.14
C LYS A 78 9.00 18.72 -4.70
N LYS A 79 9.70 18.92 -5.82
CA LYS A 79 10.55 17.90 -6.41
C LYS A 79 11.77 17.65 -5.51
N ILE A 80 12.00 16.39 -5.17
CA ILE A 80 13.18 15.92 -4.44
C ILE A 80 13.92 14.92 -5.34
N THR A 81 15.22 15.08 -5.48
CA THR A 81 16.06 14.11 -6.17
C THR A 81 16.30 12.90 -5.27
N LEU A 82 15.89 11.72 -5.71
CA LEU A 82 16.02 10.48 -4.94
C LEU A 82 17.13 9.60 -5.52
N GLY A 83 17.98 9.10 -4.63
CA GLY A 83 18.95 8.06 -4.95
C GLY A 83 18.30 6.68 -5.15
N LYS A 84 19.13 5.64 -5.21
CA LYS A 84 18.66 4.26 -5.37
C LYS A 84 18.14 3.69 -4.04
N ASN A 85 17.06 2.90 -4.12
CA ASN A 85 16.56 2.10 -3.00
C ASN A 85 16.30 2.88 -1.70
N VAL A 86 15.93 4.16 -1.80
CA VAL A 86 15.79 5.07 -0.64
C VAL A 86 14.88 4.49 0.43
N PHE A 87 13.73 3.90 0.06
CA PHE A 87 12.72 3.33 0.98
C PHE A 87 12.66 1.80 0.93
N MET A 88 13.70 1.14 0.43
CA MET A 88 13.71 -0.32 0.36
C MET A 88 13.57 -0.94 1.77
N GLY A 89 12.64 -1.89 1.94
CA GLY A 89 12.40 -2.58 3.21
C GLY A 89 11.69 -1.73 4.28
N CYS A 90 11.03 -0.62 3.91
CA CYS A 90 10.11 0.12 4.78
C CYS A 90 8.71 -0.52 4.75
N GLU A 91 8.62 -1.75 5.26
CA GLU A 91 7.45 -2.63 5.09
C GLU A 91 6.17 -2.11 5.77
N GLN A 92 6.31 -1.25 6.80
CA GLN A 92 5.18 -0.69 7.53
C GLN A 92 4.78 0.73 7.09
N LEU A 93 5.37 1.27 6.03
CA LEU A 93 5.01 2.59 5.54
C LEU A 93 3.58 2.59 4.98
N GLU A 94 2.67 3.24 5.70
CA GLU A 94 1.23 3.29 5.41
C GLU A 94 0.81 4.63 4.82
N GLN A 95 1.46 5.73 5.22
CA GLN A 95 1.07 7.08 4.83
C GLN A 95 2.27 7.93 4.43
N VAL A 96 2.14 8.61 3.28
CA VAL A 96 3.03 9.69 2.87
C VAL A 96 2.22 10.96 2.74
N THR A 97 2.35 11.86 3.71
CA THR A 97 1.64 13.13 3.76
C THR A 97 2.46 14.22 3.09
N VAL A 98 1.85 14.94 2.16
CA VAL A 98 2.48 16.05 1.46
C VAL A 98 2.11 17.35 2.17
N GLN A 99 3.11 18.15 2.53
CA GLN A 99 2.90 19.43 3.20
C GLN A 99 2.13 20.39 2.29
N GLY A 100 1.06 21.01 2.84
CA GLY A 100 0.23 21.94 2.06
C GLY A 100 -0.76 21.25 1.13
N ASP A 101 -0.88 19.93 1.16
CA ASP A 101 -1.91 19.20 0.41
C ASP A 101 -3.30 19.65 0.85
N ALA A 102 -4.04 20.30 -0.07
CA ALA A 102 -5.41 20.75 0.13
C ALA A 102 -6.44 19.76 -0.43
N SER A 103 -6.01 18.58 -0.91
CA SER A 103 -6.88 17.61 -1.59
C SER A 103 -7.93 16.96 -0.67
N GLY A 104 -7.83 17.18 0.64
CA GLY A 104 -8.75 16.61 1.61
C GLY A 104 -8.55 15.11 1.84
N ASN A 105 -9.59 14.43 2.32
CA ASN A 105 -9.51 12.99 2.64
C ASN A 105 -9.76 12.10 1.40
N ASN A 106 -8.97 12.27 0.35
CA ASN A 106 -9.09 11.52 -0.92
C ASN A 106 -8.22 10.24 -0.97
N GLY A 107 -7.51 9.94 0.12
CA GLY A 107 -6.63 8.77 0.22
C GLY A 107 -5.26 8.93 -0.40
N LEU A 108 -4.90 10.12 -0.91
CA LEU A 108 -3.59 10.38 -1.51
C LEU A 108 -2.41 9.93 -0.64
N PRO A 109 -2.38 10.13 0.70
CA PRO A 109 -1.29 9.66 1.54
C PRO A 109 -1.05 8.14 1.45
N TYR A 110 -2.11 7.37 1.37
CA TYR A 110 -2.03 5.90 1.26
C TYR A 110 -1.61 5.46 -0.15
N LEU A 111 -2.11 6.14 -1.19
CA LEU A 111 -1.72 5.88 -2.58
C LEU A 111 -0.23 6.18 -2.78
N LEU A 112 0.28 7.30 -2.26
CA LEU A 112 1.71 7.63 -2.31
C LEU A 112 2.58 6.62 -1.56
N ALA A 113 2.14 6.15 -0.39
CA ALA A 113 2.86 5.10 0.33
C ALA A 113 2.94 3.81 -0.49
N SER A 114 1.86 3.43 -1.18
CA SER A 114 1.84 2.24 -2.03
C SER A 114 2.76 2.34 -3.25
N VAL A 115 3.00 3.55 -3.76
CA VAL A 115 4.02 3.79 -4.82
C VAL A 115 5.40 3.34 -4.35
N LEU A 116 5.75 3.63 -3.10
CA LEU A 116 7.05 3.31 -2.54
C LEU A 116 7.18 1.84 -2.10
N THR A 117 6.10 1.26 -1.58
CA THR A 117 6.12 -0.05 -0.91
C THR A 117 5.67 -1.20 -1.79
N ILE A 118 4.59 -1.03 -2.56
CA ILE A 118 3.99 -2.07 -3.39
C ILE A 118 4.47 -1.95 -4.84
N LEU A 119 4.24 -0.79 -5.47
CA LEU A 119 4.65 -0.57 -6.87
C LEU A 119 6.17 -0.41 -7.01
N ARG A 120 6.85 0.07 -5.96
CA ARG A 120 8.30 0.31 -5.91
C ARG A 120 8.78 1.15 -7.09
N ASN A 121 7.95 2.09 -7.51
CA ASN A 121 8.17 2.95 -8.66
C ASN A 121 8.60 4.36 -8.21
N MET A 122 9.90 4.57 -8.09
CA MET A 122 10.46 5.85 -7.63
C MET A 122 10.21 7.01 -8.60
N THR A 123 10.00 6.74 -9.89
CA THR A 123 9.71 7.80 -10.87
C THR A 123 8.28 8.33 -10.73
N LEU A 124 7.38 7.53 -10.19
CA LEU A 124 6.01 7.92 -9.88
C LEU A 124 5.90 8.66 -8.54
N PHE A 125 6.92 8.59 -7.69
CA PHE A 125 6.95 9.36 -6.44
C PHE A 125 7.24 10.84 -6.74
N ALA A 126 6.18 11.60 -6.94
CA ALA A 126 6.21 13.02 -7.29
C ALA A 126 5.24 13.79 -6.39
N PRO A 127 5.64 14.09 -5.12
CA PRO A 127 4.75 14.77 -4.16
C PRO A 127 4.21 16.10 -4.67
N GLU A 128 5.03 16.89 -5.39
CA GLU A 128 4.65 18.16 -5.99
C GLU A 128 3.52 18.03 -7.02
N ARG A 129 3.52 16.95 -7.80
CA ARG A 129 2.48 16.66 -8.80
C ARG A 129 1.23 16.08 -8.16
N ALA A 130 1.41 15.22 -7.17
CA ALA A 130 0.31 14.59 -6.47
C ALA A 130 -0.52 15.60 -5.67
N ALA A 131 0.12 16.61 -5.07
CA ALA A 131 -0.53 17.67 -4.30
C ALA A 131 -1.14 18.79 -5.17
N ASP A 132 -0.66 18.99 -6.39
CA ASP A 132 -1.15 20.02 -7.30
C ASP A 132 -2.48 19.60 -7.94
N GLY A 133 -3.54 20.36 -7.68
CA GLY A 133 -4.88 20.10 -8.23
C GLY A 133 -4.92 20.04 -9.77
N ALA A 134 -4.10 20.80 -10.48
CA ALA A 134 -4.03 20.81 -11.93
C ALA A 134 -3.34 19.56 -12.50
N THR A 135 -2.32 19.06 -11.83
CA THR A 135 -1.51 17.88 -12.25
C THR A 135 -1.99 16.58 -11.64
N SER A 136 -2.84 16.63 -10.64
CA SER A 136 -3.35 15.44 -9.94
C SER A 136 -4.09 14.45 -10.85
N GLU A 137 -4.73 14.92 -11.92
CA GLU A 137 -5.37 14.02 -12.91
C GLU A 137 -4.34 13.21 -13.69
N SER A 138 -3.29 13.85 -14.17
CA SER A 138 -2.21 13.19 -14.88
C SER A 138 -1.46 12.20 -13.94
N TRP A 139 -1.23 12.59 -12.69
CA TRP A 139 -0.61 11.70 -11.72
C TRP A 139 -1.48 10.48 -11.42
N MET A 140 -2.79 10.67 -11.25
CA MET A 140 -3.72 9.55 -11.00
C MET A 140 -3.79 8.61 -12.19
N ALA A 141 -3.78 9.10 -13.43
CA ALA A 141 -3.75 8.26 -14.62
C ALA A 141 -2.46 7.42 -14.71
N GLU A 142 -1.30 8.03 -14.44
CA GLU A 142 -0.02 7.33 -14.38
C GLU A 142 0.01 6.28 -13.26
N TYR A 143 -0.59 6.60 -12.10
CA TYR A 143 -0.74 5.67 -10.99
C TYR A 143 -1.60 4.47 -11.39
N ASP A 144 -2.76 4.70 -11.98
CA ASP A 144 -3.67 3.64 -12.42
C ASP A 144 -3.03 2.77 -13.51
N GLU A 145 -2.30 3.35 -14.46
CA GLU A 145 -1.53 2.61 -15.46
C GLU A 145 -0.46 1.73 -14.79
N ALA A 146 0.26 2.26 -13.81
CA ALA A 146 1.26 1.48 -13.07
C ALA A 146 0.61 0.34 -12.26
N VAL A 147 -0.56 0.56 -11.67
CA VAL A 147 -1.34 -0.49 -10.98
C VAL A 147 -1.73 -1.58 -11.96
N LEU A 148 -2.34 -1.25 -13.11
CA LEU A 148 -2.76 -2.23 -14.10
C LEU A 148 -1.56 -3.03 -14.63
N HIS A 149 -0.46 -2.36 -14.97
CA HIS A 149 0.78 -3.03 -15.38
C HIS A 149 1.32 -3.98 -14.30
N PHE A 150 1.26 -3.59 -13.02
CA PHE A 150 1.68 -4.44 -11.91
C PHE A 150 0.77 -5.67 -11.78
N LEU A 151 -0.55 -5.52 -11.91
CA LEU A 151 -1.50 -6.63 -11.85
C LEU A 151 -1.27 -7.65 -12.98
N ASP A 152 -0.99 -7.18 -14.21
CA ASP A 152 -0.74 -8.01 -15.38
C ASP A 152 0.65 -8.66 -15.38
N SER A 153 1.58 -8.16 -14.56
CA SER A 153 2.93 -8.70 -14.47
C SER A 153 2.93 -10.12 -13.89
N LYS A 154 3.91 -10.95 -14.27
CA LYS A 154 4.10 -12.27 -13.66
C LYS A 154 4.48 -12.14 -12.18
N ASN A 155 4.04 -13.09 -11.37
CA ASN A 155 4.30 -13.06 -9.92
C ASN A 155 5.76 -13.41 -9.56
N ASP A 156 6.53 -13.99 -10.46
CA ASP A 156 7.93 -14.37 -10.28
C ASP A 156 8.93 -13.27 -10.63
N ILE A 157 8.47 -12.14 -11.18
CA ILE A 157 9.36 -11.02 -11.53
C ILE A 157 10.04 -10.48 -10.26
N GLY A 158 11.37 -10.49 -10.28
CA GLY A 158 12.22 -10.02 -9.18
C GLY A 158 12.54 -11.10 -8.15
N PHE A 159 12.14 -12.35 -8.36
CA PHE A 159 12.68 -13.45 -7.58
C PHE A 159 14.13 -13.72 -8.00
N ASP A 160 15.05 -13.60 -7.04
CA ASP A 160 16.46 -13.90 -7.24
C ASP A 160 16.94 -14.83 -6.11
N PRO A 161 17.15 -16.13 -6.41
CA PRO A 161 17.58 -17.09 -5.39
C PRO A 161 18.95 -16.75 -4.77
N VAL A 162 19.80 -16.01 -5.50
CA VAL A 162 21.13 -15.59 -5.00
C VAL A 162 21.02 -14.50 -3.95
N PHE A 163 19.97 -13.66 -4.01
CA PHE A 163 19.78 -12.57 -3.07
C PHE A 163 19.37 -13.07 -1.68
N PHE A 164 18.76 -14.27 -1.59
CA PHE A 164 18.31 -14.87 -0.34
C PHE A 164 19.38 -15.71 0.40
N GLY A 165 20.59 -15.79 -0.14
CA GLY A 165 21.78 -16.42 0.53
C GLY A 165 21.79 -17.95 0.45
N TRP A 166 22.84 -18.60 0.74
CA TRP A 166 23.24 -20.01 0.79
C TRP A 166 22.11 -21.05 1.07
N PHE A 167 21.77 -21.95 0.08
CA PHE A 167 20.63 -22.84 0.26
C PHE A 167 20.80 -24.24 -0.30
N ASP A 168 20.25 -25.22 0.42
CA ASP A 168 19.85 -26.51 -0.11
C ASP A 168 18.68 -26.33 -1.10
N VAL A 169 18.60 -27.20 -2.10
CA VAL A 169 17.62 -27.09 -3.21
C VAL A 169 16.17 -27.09 -2.71
N GLU A 170 15.89 -27.78 -1.59
CA GLU A 170 14.55 -27.84 -0.97
C GLU A 170 14.10 -26.47 -0.41
N ASP A 171 15.04 -25.64 0.06
CA ASP A 171 14.73 -24.30 0.58
C ASP A 171 14.37 -23.31 -0.51
N ILE A 172 14.86 -23.49 -1.75
CA ILE A 172 14.60 -22.58 -2.87
C ILE A 172 13.13 -22.67 -3.30
N ASP A 173 12.57 -23.87 -3.38
CA ASP A 173 11.16 -24.05 -3.79
C ASP A 173 10.20 -23.43 -2.77
N VAL A 174 10.45 -23.62 -1.48
CA VAL A 174 9.66 -23.03 -0.38
C VAL A 174 9.72 -21.48 -0.44
N GLN A 175 10.91 -20.94 -0.70
CA GLN A 175 11.07 -19.48 -0.82
C GLN A 175 10.41 -18.92 -2.07
N TYR A 176 10.49 -19.64 -3.18
CA TYR A 176 9.81 -19.27 -4.42
C TYR A 176 8.29 -19.21 -4.22
N GLU A 177 7.70 -20.23 -3.62
CA GLU A 177 6.27 -20.27 -3.31
C GLU A 177 5.86 -19.14 -2.36
N ALA A 178 6.66 -18.88 -1.33
CA ALA A 178 6.42 -17.78 -0.40
C ALA A 178 6.51 -16.42 -1.10
N PHE A 179 7.47 -16.23 -2.00
CA PHE A 179 7.61 -15.02 -2.82
C PHE A 179 6.41 -14.81 -3.73
N ILE A 180 5.97 -15.86 -4.45
CA ILE A 180 4.78 -15.82 -5.30
C ILE A 180 3.54 -15.44 -4.50
N LYS A 181 3.34 -16.08 -3.34
CA LYS A 181 2.21 -15.79 -2.46
C LYS A 181 2.22 -14.37 -1.94
N GLU A 182 3.38 -13.84 -1.54
CA GLU A 182 3.49 -12.46 -1.08
C GLU A 182 3.24 -11.47 -2.23
N ARG A 183 3.73 -11.74 -3.44
CA ARG A 183 3.43 -10.93 -4.63
C ARG A 183 1.93 -10.90 -4.95
N GLN A 184 1.24 -12.01 -4.81
CA GLN A 184 -0.22 -12.08 -4.98
C GLN A 184 -0.94 -11.25 -3.90
N LYS A 185 -0.49 -11.31 -2.65
CA LYS A 185 -1.02 -10.46 -1.57
C LYS A 185 -0.78 -8.97 -1.85
N GLU A 186 0.41 -8.58 -2.32
CA GLU A 186 0.70 -7.19 -2.71
C GLU A 186 -0.27 -6.70 -3.79
N LYS A 187 -0.56 -7.53 -4.80
CA LYS A 187 -1.54 -7.21 -5.85
C LYS A 187 -2.95 -7.04 -5.29
N LEU A 188 -3.39 -7.92 -4.40
CA LEU A 188 -4.69 -7.78 -3.74
C LEU A 188 -4.75 -6.52 -2.86
N ARG A 189 -3.69 -6.21 -2.11
CA ARG A 189 -3.60 -5.01 -1.29
C ARG A 189 -3.76 -3.74 -2.12
N ILE A 190 -3.09 -3.65 -3.29
CA ILE A 190 -3.20 -2.46 -4.14
C ILE A 190 -4.57 -2.31 -4.76
N VAL A 191 -5.23 -3.43 -5.11
CA VAL A 191 -6.61 -3.41 -5.63
C VAL A 191 -7.57 -2.89 -4.58
N PHE A 192 -7.52 -3.43 -3.35
CA PHE A 192 -8.34 -2.92 -2.25
C PHE A 192 -8.09 -1.45 -1.99
N LEU A 193 -6.82 -1.05 -1.91
CA LEU A 193 -6.44 0.33 -1.66
C LEU A 193 -7.01 1.27 -2.73
N ARG A 194 -6.90 0.91 -4.01
CA ARG A 194 -7.38 1.75 -5.10
C ARG A 194 -8.90 1.81 -5.19
N LEU A 195 -9.61 0.73 -4.87
CA LEU A 195 -11.07 0.72 -4.77
C LEU A 195 -11.57 1.48 -3.53
N MET A 196 -10.86 1.40 -2.42
CA MET A 196 -11.17 2.13 -1.17
C MET A 196 -11.04 3.65 -1.36
N TYR A 197 -10.04 4.06 -2.11
CA TYR A 197 -9.75 5.46 -2.42
C TYR A 197 -9.98 5.72 -3.91
N ALA A 198 -11.25 5.64 -4.30
CA ALA A 198 -11.71 5.70 -5.69
C ALA A 198 -11.71 7.13 -6.29
N TRP A 199 -10.92 8.07 -5.72
CA TRP A 199 -10.82 9.43 -6.23
C TRP A 199 -10.33 9.43 -7.67
N LYS A 200 -11.10 10.09 -8.58
CA LYS A 200 -10.84 10.13 -10.03
C LYS A 200 -10.58 8.73 -10.67
N LEU A 201 -11.18 7.70 -10.13
CA LEU A 201 -11.08 6.35 -10.67
C LEU A 201 -12.03 6.21 -11.87
N GLU A 202 -11.46 5.94 -13.03
CA GLU A 202 -12.24 5.71 -14.26
C GLU A 202 -12.97 4.36 -14.20
N ASP A 203 -14.18 4.30 -14.79
CA ASP A 203 -15.04 3.11 -14.77
C ASP A 203 -14.35 1.88 -15.39
N GLY A 204 -13.55 2.06 -16.44
CA GLY A 204 -12.77 0.99 -17.07
C GLY A 204 -11.76 0.37 -16.12
N VAL A 205 -11.00 1.20 -15.42
CA VAL A 205 -10.03 0.77 -14.41
C VAL A 205 -10.75 0.10 -13.25
N LYS A 206 -11.80 0.72 -12.72
CA LYS A 206 -12.63 0.16 -11.64
C LYS A 206 -13.10 -1.24 -11.95
N LYS A 207 -13.66 -1.46 -13.16
CA LYS A 207 -14.14 -2.76 -13.60
C LYS A 207 -13.02 -3.80 -13.65
N HIS A 208 -11.84 -3.43 -14.13
CA HIS A 208 -10.67 -4.33 -14.15
C HIS A 208 -10.26 -4.74 -12.74
N LEU A 209 -10.18 -3.79 -11.80
CA LEU A 209 -9.87 -4.06 -10.40
C LEU A 209 -10.88 -5.00 -9.74
N GLN A 210 -12.18 -4.80 -10.00
CA GLN A 210 -13.26 -5.64 -9.50
C GLN A 210 -13.16 -7.06 -10.06
N GLN A 211 -12.91 -7.21 -11.35
CA GLN A 211 -12.69 -8.52 -12.00
C GLN A 211 -11.46 -9.23 -11.42
N TYR A 212 -10.41 -8.48 -11.09
CA TYR A 212 -9.23 -9.06 -10.44
C TYR A 212 -9.58 -9.66 -9.07
N LEU A 213 -10.37 -8.96 -8.22
CA LEU A 213 -10.82 -9.51 -6.93
C LEU A 213 -11.65 -10.77 -7.11
N SER A 214 -12.61 -10.78 -8.06
CA SER A 214 -13.51 -11.91 -8.23
C SER A 214 -12.78 -13.18 -8.68
N ALA A 215 -11.63 -13.07 -9.35
CA ALA A 215 -10.80 -14.21 -9.73
C ALA A 215 -10.16 -14.94 -8.51
N TYR A 216 -10.06 -14.27 -7.36
CA TYR A 216 -9.53 -14.85 -6.13
C TYR A 216 -10.61 -15.31 -5.14
N MET A 217 -11.89 -15.16 -5.49
CA MET A 217 -12.98 -15.62 -4.64
C MET A 217 -13.30 -17.09 -4.90
N PRO A 218 -13.62 -17.88 -3.86
CA PRO A 218 -14.04 -19.26 -4.04
C PRO A 218 -15.37 -19.30 -4.80
N GLN A 219 -15.43 -20.10 -5.86
CA GLN A 219 -16.62 -20.25 -6.71
C GLN A 219 -17.61 -21.27 -6.17
N GLU A 220 -17.18 -22.22 -5.31
CA GLU A 220 -18.01 -23.30 -4.78
C GLU A 220 -17.67 -23.67 -3.32
N GLN A 221 -18.66 -24.28 -2.63
CA GLN A 221 -18.53 -24.72 -1.23
C GLN A 221 -17.46 -25.79 -0.96
N ASN A 222 -16.89 -26.43 -1.97
CA ASN A 222 -15.98 -27.56 -1.83
C ASN A 222 -14.49 -27.19 -1.84
N GLY A 223 -14.15 -25.93 -1.98
CA GLY A 223 -12.75 -25.45 -1.90
C GLY A 223 -12.29 -25.32 -0.46
N ARG A 224 -11.74 -26.40 0.14
CA ARG A 224 -11.11 -26.36 1.48
C ARG A 224 -9.81 -25.54 1.54
N ASP A 225 -9.26 -25.12 0.44
CA ASP A 225 -8.21 -24.11 0.41
C ASP A 225 -8.91 -22.76 0.49
N ALA A 226 -8.96 -22.24 1.72
CA ALA A 226 -9.34 -20.84 1.96
C ALA A 226 -8.59 -19.99 0.94
N SER A 227 -9.33 -19.34 0.03
CA SER A 227 -8.69 -18.52 -1.00
C SER A 227 -7.69 -17.58 -0.33
N LEU A 228 -6.61 -17.26 -0.99
CA LEU A 228 -5.62 -16.30 -0.48
C LEU A 228 -6.29 -15.03 0.04
N LEU A 229 -7.32 -14.58 -0.68
CA LEU A 229 -8.12 -13.40 -0.34
C LEU A 229 -8.86 -13.56 0.99
N LEU A 230 -9.54 -14.69 1.23
CA LEU A 230 -10.23 -14.94 2.51
C LEU A 230 -9.23 -15.04 3.68
N GLY A 231 -8.07 -15.64 3.46
CA GLY A 231 -6.99 -15.66 4.43
C GLY A 231 -6.51 -14.24 4.81
N MET A 232 -6.33 -13.37 3.83
CA MET A 232 -5.96 -11.96 4.07
C MET A 232 -7.06 -11.21 4.83
N LEU A 233 -8.33 -11.41 4.47
CA LEU A 233 -9.46 -10.78 5.17
C LEU A 233 -9.47 -11.18 6.64
N ARG A 234 -9.32 -12.45 6.95
CA ARG A 234 -9.30 -12.95 8.32
C ARG A 234 -8.10 -12.44 9.12
N GLU A 235 -6.91 -12.44 8.54
CA GLU A 235 -5.67 -12.14 9.24
C GLU A 235 -5.38 -10.63 9.36
N GLN A 236 -5.77 -9.83 8.37
CA GLN A 236 -5.33 -8.44 8.25
C GLN A 236 -6.47 -7.43 8.25
N TYR A 237 -7.68 -7.81 7.78
CA TYR A 237 -8.75 -6.86 7.49
C TYR A 237 -10.08 -7.16 8.18
N ASN A 238 -10.09 -8.09 9.13
CA ASN A 238 -11.28 -8.52 9.86
C ASN A 238 -11.88 -7.45 10.80
N GLN A 239 -11.17 -6.33 11.01
CA GLN A 239 -11.61 -5.22 11.84
C GLN A 239 -12.21 -4.05 11.02
N ASP A 240 -12.16 -4.10 9.68
CA ASP A 240 -12.57 -2.98 8.84
C ASP A 240 -13.64 -3.41 7.82
N VAL A 241 -14.86 -2.94 8.06
CA VAL A 241 -16.03 -3.25 7.23
C VAL A 241 -15.89 -2.79 5.76
N ARG A 242 -14.99 -1.83 5.46
CA ARG A 242 -14.80 -1.33 4.10
C ARG A 242 -14.36 -2.42 3.14
N TYR A 243 -13.56 -3.39 3.61
CA TYR A 243 -13.08 -4.49 2.76
C TYR A 243 -14.22 -5.40 2.30
N VAL A 244 -15.13 -5.78 3.19
CA VAL A 244 -16.29 -6.60 2.80
C VAL A 244 -17.29 -5.81 1.95
N LYS A 245 -17.42 -4.50 2.15
CA LYS A 245 -18.21 -3.63 1.27
C LYS A 245 -17.64 -3.59 -0.15
N ILE A 246 -16.32 -3.44 -0.30
CA ILE A 246 -15.65 -3.49 -1.60
C ILE A 246 -15.92 -4.83 -2.30
N LEU A 247 -15.88 -5.94 -1.57
CA LEU A 247 -16.20 -7.25 -2.14
C LEU A 247 -17.66 -7.36 -2.57
N ALA A 248 -18.60 -6.83 -1.79
CA ALA A 248 -20.01 -6.79 -2.16
C ALA A 248 -20.25 -5.94 -3.41
N ASP A 249 -19.66 -4.72 -3.44
CA ASP A 249 -19.76 -3.78 -4.57
C ASP A 249 -19.04 -4.31 -5.84
N SER A 250 -18.23 -5.34 -5.70
CA SER A 250 -17.48 -5.99 -6.78
C SER A 250 -18.11 -7.33 -7.21
N ASP A 251 -19.33 -7.62 -6.80
CA ASP A 251 -20.03 -8.90 -7.06
C ASP A 251 -19.22 -10.14 -6.59
N CYS A 252 -18.30 -9.94 -5.66
CA CYS A 252 -17.47 -11.01 -5.10
C CYS A 252 -18.21 -11.82 -4.01
N ILE A 253 -19.20 -11.23 -3.35
CA ILE A 253 -20.05 -11.90 -2.36
C ILE A 253 -21.34 -12.31 -3.05
N THR A 254 -21.59 -13.61 -3.07
CA THR A 254 -22.74 -14.23 -3.73
C THR A 254 -23.51 -15.12 -2.74
N ARG A 255 -24.73 -15.54 -3.11
CA ARG A 255 -25.48 -16.55 -2.33
C ARG A 255 -24.71 -17.85 -2.14
N GLN A 256 -23.87 -18.22 -3.09
CA GLN A 256 -23.13 -19.48 -3.07
C GLN A 256 -21.98 -19.46 -2.08
N ASN A 257 -21.31 -18.30 -1.92
CA ASN A 257 -20.10 -18.20 -1.10
C ASN A 257 -20.28 -17.43 0.23
N ILE A 258 -21.41 -16.74 0.46
CA ILE A 258 -21.64 -15.93 1.67
C ILE A 258 -21.49 -16.74 2.96
N SER A 259 -21.92 -18.00 2.98
CA SER A 259 -21.81 -18.86 4.17
C SER A 259 -20.35 -19.16 4.51
N ILE A 260 -19.49 -19.40 3.51
CA ILE A 260 -18.06 -19.62 3.69
C ILE A 260 -17.37 -18.35 4.19
N ILE A 261 -17.76 -17.19 3.65
CA ILE A 261 -17.21 -15.90 4.07
C ILE A 261 -17.58 -15.63 5.53
N MET A 262 -18.84 -15.85 5.92
CA MET A 262 -19.30 -15.66 7.30
C MET A 262 -18.60 -16.63 8.29
N GLU A 263 -18.40 -17.87 7.91
CA GLU A 263 -17.65 -18.83 8.70
C GLU A 263 -16.19 -18.39 8.89
N THR A 264 -15.54 -17.96 7.80
CA THR A 264 -14.14 -17.50 7.79
C THR A 264 -13.95 -16.25 8.65
N LEU A 265 -14.93 -15.35 8.68
CA LEU A 265 -14.93 -14.08 9.40
C LEU A 265 -15.76 -14.10 10.68
N SER A 266 -15.99 -15.29 11.26
CA SER A 266 -16.84 -15.47 12.46
C SER A 266 -16.36 -14.70 13.70
N ASP A 267 -15.05 -14.42 13.78
CA ASP A 267 -14.38 -13.66 14.83
C ASP A 267 -13.99 -12.23 14.41
N ALA A 268 -14.53 -11.75 13.28
CA ALA A 268 -14.33 -10.38 12.84
C ALA A 268 -15.05 -9.35 13.72
N ALA A 269 -14.76 -8.07 13.51
CA ALA A 269 -15.42 -6.98 14.21
C ALA A 269 -16.96 -7.05 14.07
N PRO A 270 -17.72 -6.66 15.10
CA PRO A 270 -19.19 -6.71 15.06
C PRO A 270 -19.81 -6.01 13.85
N GLU A 271 -19.20 -4.94 13.38
CA GLU A 271 -19.66 -4.20 12.21
C GLU A 271 -19.52 -5.00 10.91
N VAL A 272 -18.46 -5.81 10.79
CA VAL A 272 -18.21 -6.72 9.65
C VAL A 272 -19.28 -7.82 9.64
N ILE A 273 -19.51 -8.44 10.80
CA ILE A 273 -20.50 -9.52 10.96
C ILE A 273 -21.90 -8.97 10.68
N ALA A 274 -22.27 -7.83 11.24
CA ALA A 274 -23.58 -7.19 11.03
C ALA A 274 -23.82 -6.89 9.54
N TYR A 275 -22.82 -6.37 8.85
CA TYR A 275 -22.91 -6.09 7.42
C TYR A 275 -23.14 -7.37 6.61
N LEU A 276 -22.41 -8.45 6.88
CA LEU A 276 -22.56 -9.73 6.18
C LEU A 276 -23.95 -10.35 6.41
N ILE A 277 -24.49 -10.27 7.65
CA ILE A 277 -25.85 -10.74 7.97
C ILE A 277 -26.89 -9.93 7.17
N GLN A 278 -26.76 -8.60 7.17
CA GLN A 278 -27.67 -7.73 6.41
C GLN A 278 -27.60 -8.02 4.90
N PHE A 279 -26.40 -8.20 4.37
CA PHE A 279 -26.19 -8.55 2.95
C PHE A 279 -26.84 -9.90 2.61
N GLN A 280 -26.67 -10.92 3.46
CA GLN A 280 -27.29 -12.24 3.27
C GLN A 280 -28.81 -12.14 3.23
N GLN A 281 -29.43 -11.33 4.09
CA GLN A 281 -30.87 -11.11 4.10
C GLN A 281 -31.37 -10.40 2.84
N SER A 282 -30.64 -9.37 2.36
CA SER A 282 -31.01 -8.64 1.14
C SER A 282 -31.00 -9.54 -0.10
N VAL A 283 -29.98 -10.36 -0.23
CA VAL A 283 -29.85 -11.32 -1.34
C VAL A 283 -30.88 -12.46 -1.21
N GLY A 284 -31.38 -12.77 0.01
CA GLY A 284 -32.45 -13.74 0.28
C GLY A 284 -33.83 -13.27 -0.20
N ASN A 285 -34.15 -12.01 0.02
CA ASN A 285 -35.49 -11.45 -0.24
C ASN A 285 -35.79 -11.19 -1.74
N GLU A 286 -34.80 -11.04 -2.59
CA GLU A 286 -35.03 -10.82 -4.04
C GLU A 286 -35.69 -12.01 -4.75
N GLN A 287 -35.55 -13.24 -4.23
CA GLN A 287 -36.16 -14.42 -4.85
C GLN A 287 -37.62 -14.63 -4.43
N ASP A 288 -38.01 -14.24 -3.23
CA ASP A 288 -39.40 -14.36 -2.81
C ASP A 288 -40.31 -13.42 -3.62
N TYR A 289 -39.78 -12.25 -4.01
CA TYR A 289 -40.55 -11.29 -4.82
C TYR A 289 -40.80 -11.77 -6.25
N PHE A 290 -39.85 -12.50 -6.86
CA PHE A 290 -40.04 -13.07 -8.20
C PHE A 290 -40.80 -14.41 -8.19
N ALA A 291 -40.76 -15.14 -7.07
CA ALA A 291 -41.58 -16.37 -6.91
C ALA A 291 -43.06 -16.07 -6.75
N GLU A 292 -43.43 -14.94 -6.13
CA GLU A 292 -44.82 -14.49 -6.00
C GLU A 292 -45.39 -13.89 -7.31
N LEU A 293 -44.55 -13.45 -8.25
CA LEU A 293 -44.97 -12.93 -9.56
C LEU A 293 -45.16 -14.01 -10.64
N THR A 294 -44.87 -15.26 -10.34
CA THR A 294 -44.96 -16.40 -11.31
C THR A 294 -46.10 -17.37 -10.99
N LEU A 295 -47.02 -16.99 -10.11
CA LEU A 295 -48.32 -17.66 -9.86
C LEU A 295 -49.47 -16.80 -10.41
#